data_921c346f8d0170481c996071e8946538
#
_entry.id   921c346f8d0170481c996071e8946538
#
_cell.length_a   1.000
_cell.length_b   1.000
_cell.length_c   1.000
_cell.angle_alpha   90.00
_cell.angle_beta   90.00
_cell.angle_gamma   90.00
#
_symmetry.space_group_name_H-M   'P 1'
#
loop_
_entity.id
_entity.type
_entity.pdbx_description
1 polymer ?
#
loop_
_entity_poly.entity_id
_entity_poly.type
_entity_poly.pdbx_seq_one_letter_code
_entity_poly.pdbx_strand_id
1 'polypeptide(L)'
;MEHASMVHALSEIHRTLKPNGILLDLRPVEDNWTVEIHSASGRHIAGRLTDVPIGKADDEAAFAAMKDVESRGWFVREQEEEFAFFYYWDTPSEMKEWIDNEWDDFEKIEEDVYRKAQSHWASANADARVRVRVKMLITRWKKI
;
A
#
# COMPACT_ATOMS: atom_id res chain seq x y z
N MET A 1 0.11 13.94 1.79
CA MET A 1 0.68 14.90 2.78
C MET A 1 2.00 15.45 2.23
N GLU A 2 2.21 16.73 2.36
CA GLU A 2 3.43 17.36 1.88
C GLU A 2 4.65 16.98 2.72
N HIS A 3 5.82 16.95 2.09
CA HIS A 3 7.09 16.62 2.73
C HIS A 3 7.33 17.44 4.01
N ALA A 4 7.16 18.77 3.97
CA ALA A 4 7.36 19.64 5.13
C ALA A 4 6.43 19.32 6.30
N SER A 5 5.17 18.98 6.01
CA SER A 5 4.19 18.58 7.02
C SER A 5 4.55 17.24 7.66
N MET A 6 5.06 16.30 6.86
CA MET A 6 5.54 15.00 7.38
C MET A 6 6.75 15.18 8.28
N VAL A 7 7.72 16.02 7.89
CA VAL A 7 8.89 16.32 8.72
C VAL A 7 8.49 16.98 10.04
N HIS A 8 7.50 17.88 9.99
CA HIS A 8 6.97 18.49 11.22
C HIS A 8 6.32 17.44 12.14
N ALA A 9 5.48 16.57 11.58
CA ALA A 9 4.86 15.48 12.35
C ALA A 9 5.92 14.56 12.97
N LEU A 10 6.97 14.22 12.22
CA LEU A 10 8.07 13.38 12.72
C LEU A 10 8.87 14.11 13.81
N SER A 11 9.02 15.42 13.74
CA SER A 11 9.61 16.24 14.80
C SER A 11 8.82 16.12 16.10
N GLU A 12 7.49 16.21 16.02
CA GLU A 12 6.61 16.07 17.19
C GLU A 12 6.63 14.66 17.76
N ILE A 13 6.67 13.63 16.92
CA ILE A 13 6.83 12.25 17.35
C ILE A 13 8.16 12.08 18.08
N HIS A 14 9.24 12.61 17.52
CA HIS A 14 10.56 12.57 18.15
C HIS A 14 10.55 13.25 19.51
N ARG A 15 9.92 14.42 19.61
CA ARG A 15 9.82 15.17 20.86
C ARG A 15 9.11 14.39 21.96
N THR A 16 8.03 13.66 21.60
CA THR A 16 7.18 12.95 22.57
C THR A 16 7.71 11.58 22.96
N LEU A 17 8.54 10.96 22.12
CA LEU A 17 9.13 9.68 22.45
C LEU A 17 10.17 9.81 23.56
N LYS A 18 10.19 8.80 24.44
CA LYS A 18 11.27 8.67 25.44
C LYS A 18 12.60 8.39 24.73
N PRO A 19 13.74 8.67 25.40
CA PRO A 19 15.05 8.26 24.88
C PRO A 19 15.05 6.77 24.52
N ASN A 20 15.61 6.43 23.35
CA ASN A 20 15.59 5.08 22.77
C ASN A 20 14.19 4.56 22.42
N GLY A 21 13.18 5.42 22.40
CA GLY A 21 11.82 5.06 21.99
C GLY A 21 11.77 4.59 20.53
N ILE A 22 10.75 3.80 20.22
CA ILE A 22 10.59 3.16 18.90
C ILE A 22 9.43 3.79 18.16
N LEU A 23 9.67 4.10 16.88
CA LEU A 23 8.64 4.46 15.90
C LEU A 23 8.50 3.31 14.91
N LEU A 24 7.29 2.79 14.76
CA LEU A 24 6.97 1.84 13.70
C LEU A 24 6.28 2.60 12.57
N ASP A 25 6.88 2.58 11.40
CA ASP A 25 6.33 3.16 10.17
C ASP A 25 5.76 2.02 9.34
N LEU A 26 4.44 1.94 9.26
CA LEU A 26 3.73 0.93 8.49
C LEU A 26 2.90 1.62 7.42
N ARG A 27 3.14 1.28 6.17
CA ARG A 27 2.42 1.91 5.06
C ARG A 27 2.37 1.05 3.81
N PRO A 28 1.32 1.23 2.98
CA PRO A 28 1.34 0.69 1.63
C PRO A 28 2.36 1.45 0.77
N VAL A 29 2.94 0.74 -0.18
CA VAL A 29 3.89 1.30 -1.16
C VAL A 29 3.33 1.09 -2.55
N GLU A 30 3.27 2.15 -3.35
CA GLU A 30 2.83 2.11 -4.74
C GLU A 30 3.73 1.18 -5.55
N ASP A 31 3.14 0.16 -6.17
CA ASP A 31 3.88 -0.85 -6.93
C ASP A 31 2.99 -1.54 -7.97
N ASN A 32 2.02 -0.84 -8.56
CA ASN A 32 1.06 -1.43 -9.50
C ASN A 32 0.51 -2.75 -8.96
N TRP A 33 -0.25 -2.70 -7.89
CA TRP A 33 -0.71 -3.87 -7.13
C TRP A 33 -1.46 -4.87 -8.00
N THR A 34 -1.27 -6.16 -7.72
CA THR A 34 -1.83 -7.25 -8.52
C THR A 34 -3.27 -7.51 -8.17
N VAL A 35 -4.12 -7.63 -9.20
CA VAL A 35 -5.51 -8.07 -9.08
C VAL A 35 -5.56 -9.58 -9.32
N GLU A 36 -6.12 -10.33 -8.38
CA GLU A 36 -6.14 -11.78 -8.40
C GLU A 36 -7.53 -12.34 -8.13
N ILE A 37 -7.82 -13.47 -8.75
CA ILE A 37 -8.98 -14.31 -8.39
C ILE A 37 -8.43 -15.46 -7.55
N HIS A 38 -8.93 -15.62 -6.34
CA HIS A 38 -8.45 -16.62 -5.38
C HIS A 38 -9.56 -17.59 -4.99
N SER A 39 -9.27 -18.89 -5.01
CA SER A 39 -10.14 -19.95 -4.56
C SER A 39 -9.34 -21.05 -3.88
N ALA A 40 -10.02 -22.10 -3.38
CA ALA A 40 -9.36 -23.25 -2.78
C ALA A 40 -8.40 -23.97 -3.76
N SER A 41 -8.64 -23.86 -5.07
CA SER A 41 -7.79 -24.48 -6.11
C SER A 41 -6.60 -23.62 -6.53
N GLY A 42 -6.42 -22.44 -5.94
CA GLY A 42 -5.27 -21.55 -6.24
C GLY A 42 -5.69 -20.15 -6.64
N ARG A 43 -4.80 -19.46 -7.36
CA ARG A 43 -5.01 -18.08 -7.79
C ARG A 43 -4.78 -17.90 -9.28
N HIS A 44 -5.51 -16.94 -9.85
CA HIS A 44 -5.30 -16.48 -11.23
C HIS A 44 -5.07 -14.98 -11.20
N ILE A 45 -3.99 -14.51 -11.82
CA ILE A 45 -3.68 -13.09 -11.93
C ILE A 45 -4.46 -12.49 -13.09
N ALA A 46 -5.30 -11.51 -12.81
CA ALA A 46 -6.04 -10.78 -13.85
C ALA A 46 -5.21 -9.65 -14.47
N GLY A 47 -4.30 -9.07 -13.71
CA GLY A 47 -3.45 -7.98 -14.14
C GLY A 47 -2.99 -7.13 -12.96
N ARG A 48 -2.58 -5.91 -13.26
CA ARG A 48 -2.09 -4.96 -12.25
C ARG A 48 -2.91 -3.69 -12.28
N LEU A 49 -3.08 -3.06 -11.12
CA LEU A 49 -3.62 -1.72 -11.03
C LEU A 49 -2.62 -0.71 -11.57
N THR A 50 -3.13 0.45 -11.99
CA THR A 50 -2.29 1.57 -12.42
C THR A 50 -2.15 2.57 -11.28
N ASP A 51 -0.91 2.89 -10.92
CA ASP A 51 -0.65 3.91 -9.91
C ASP A 51 -1.00 5.30 -10.45
N VAL A 52 -1.75 6.06 -9.67
CA VAL A 52 -2.13 7.43 -10.01
C VAL A 52 -0.99 8.39 -9.59
N PRO A 53 -0.68 9.43 -10.38
CA PRO A 53 0.44 10.33 -10.08
C PRO A 53 0.42 10.94 -8.68
N ILE A 54 -0.74 11.29 -8.15
CA ILE A 54 -0.88 11.84 -6.78
C ILE A 54 -0.42 10.82 -5.74
N GLY A 55 -0.81 9.56 -5.88
CA GLY A 55 -0.39 8.48 -4.97
C GLY A 55 1.11 8.24 -5.02
N LYS A 56 1.70 8.25 -6.21
CA LYS A 56 3.16 8.14 -6.38
C LYS A 56 3.89 9.30 -5.72
N ALA A 57 3.38 10.53 -5.91
CA ALA A 57 3.98 11.72 -5.31
C ALA A 57 3.91 11.69 -3.77
N ASP A 58 2.81 11.22 -3.20
CA ASP A 58 2.67 11.05 -1.75
C ASP A 58 3.67 10.01 -1.21
N ASP A 59 3.86 8.90 -1.92
CA ASP A 59 4.85 7.88 -1.57
C ASP A 59 6.27 8.46 -1.58
N GLU A 60 6.64 9.15 -2.65
CA GLU A 60 7.94 9.80 -2.78
C GLU A 60 8.18 10.81 -1.65
N ALA A 61 7.16 11.60 -1.32
CA ALA A 61 7.23 12.59 -0.23
C ALA A 61 7.44 11.91 1.13
N ALA A 62 6.80 10.77 1.37
CA ALA A 62 6.96 10.01 2.60
C ALA A 62 8.37 9.43 2.73
N PHE A 63 8.90 8.83 1.68
CA PHE A 63 10.29 8.33 1.67
C PHE A 63 11.30 9.46 1.87
N ALA A 64 11.09 10.60 1.20
CA ALA A 64 11.96 11.76 1.34
C ALA A 64 11.95 12.34 2.77
N ALA A 65 10.79 12.38 3.42
CA ALA A 65 10.66 12.84 4.80
C ALA A 65 11.40 11.93 5.77
N MET A 66 11.28 10.61 5.61
CA MET A 66 12.00 9.66 6.47
C MET A 66 13.51 9.74 6.26
N LYS A 67 13.96 9.90 5.03
CA LYS A 67 15.37 10.09 4.71
C LYS A 67 15.91 11.38 5.31
N ASP A 68 15.13 12.44 5.28
CA ASP A 68 15.50 13.74 5.86
C ASP A 68 15.71 13.64 7.38
N VAL A 69 14.77 13.03 8.11
CA VAL A 69 14.89 12.88 9.57
C VAL A 69 16.01 11.92 9.98
N GLU A 70 16.29 10.91 9.16
CA GLU A 70 17.46 10.06 9.34
C GLU A 70 18.75 10.85 9.19
N SER A 71 18.83 11.69 8.15
CA SER A 71 19.99 12.56 7.90
C SER A 71 20.21 13.60 9.00
N ARG A 72 19.13 14.05 9.63
CA ARG A 72 19.19 14.98 10.77
C ARG A 72 19.62 14.31 12.08
N GLY A 73 19.72 12.99 12.09
CA GLY A 73 20.09 12.24 13.29
C GLY A 73 18.97 12.14 14.34
N TRP A 74 17.70 12.28 13.94
CA TRP A 74 16.57 12.15 14.85
C TRP A 74 16.22 10.69 15.12
N PHE A 75 16.35 9.85 14.08
CA PHE A 75 16.05 8.44 14.11
C PHE A 75 17.12 7.63 13.39
N VAL A 76 17.33 6.41 13.85
CA VAL A 76 18.13 5.42 13.14
C VAL A 76 17.24 4.26 12.75
N ARG A 77 17.35 3.84 11.49
CA ARG A 77 16.62 2.68 10.97
C ARG A 77 17.27 1.41 11.48
N GLU A 78 16.50 0.59 12.19
CA GLU A 78 16.99 -0.66 12.76
C GLU A 78 16.61 -1.88 11.92
N GLN A 79 15.40 -1.90 11.37
CA GLN A 79 14.89 -3.03 10.62
C GLN A 79 13.83 -2.56 9.63
N GLU A 80 13.78 -3.21 8.47
CA GLU A 80 12.77 -2.93 7.45
C GLU A 80 12.38 -4.23 6.75
N GLU A 81 11.07 -4.44 6.57
CA GLU A 81 10.53 -5.61 5.89
C GLU A 81 9.40 -5.21 4.96
N GLU A 82 9.33 -5.89 3.81
CA GLU A 82 8.19 -5.83 2.90
C GLU A 82 7.34 -7.07 3.10
N PHE A 83 6.03 -6.91 3.00
CA PHE A 83 5.09 -8.02 3.02
C PHE A 83 3.85 -7.70 2.18
N ALA A 84 3.08 -8.74 1.84
CA ALA A 84 1.83 -8.57 1.13
C ALA A 84 0.67 -8.51 2.11
N PHE A 85 -0.22 -7.55 1.89
CA PHE A 85 -1.52 -7.47 2.54
C PHE A 85 -2.60 -7.62 1.48
N PHE A 86 -3.65 -8.40 1.77
CA PHE A 86 -4.69 -8.70 0.79
C PHE A 86 -6.01 -8.06 1.18
N TYR A 87 -6.59 -7.29 0.24
CA TYR A 87 -7.98 -6.86 0.30
C TYR A 87 -8.82 -7.84 -0.50
N TYR A 88 -9.95 -8.28 0.06
CA TYR A 88 -10.85 -9.25 -0.55
C TYR A 88 -12.23 -8.65 -0.79
N TRP A 89 -12.85 -9.05 -1.91
CA TRP A 89 -14.24 -8.76 -2.23
C TRP A 89 -14.89 -10.03 -2.78
N ASP A 90 -16.20 -10.15 -2.61
CA ASP A 90 -16.92 -11.32 -3.09
C ASP A 90 -17.07 -11.32 -4.62
N THR A 91 -17.13 -10.14 -5.25
CA THR A 91 -17.31 -10.00 -6.70
C THR A 91 -16.36 -8.96 -7.30
N PRO A 92 -16.05 -9.09 -8.62
CA PRO A 92 -15.27 -8.05 -9.31
C PRO A 92 -15.91 -6.65 -9.28
N SER A 93 -17.25 -6.58 -9.33
CA SER A 93 -17.95 -5.28 -9.29
C SER A 93 -17.80 -4.57 -7.95
N GLU A 94 -17.83 -5.30 -6.85
CA GLU A 94 -17.55 -4.73 -5.52
C GLU A 94 -16.13 -4.21 -5.41
N MET A 95 -15.16 -4.94 -5.94
CA MET A 95 -13.78 -4.50 -6.00
C MET A 95 -13.64 -3.21 -6.81
N LYS A 96 -14.23 -3.17 -8.01
CA LYS A 96 -14.16 -1.98 -8.87
C LYS A 96 -14.79 -0.76 -8.20
N GLU A 97 -15.94 -0.93 -7.58
CA GLU A 97 -16.61 0.14 -6.84
C GLU A 97 -15.73 0.68 -5.71
N TRP A 98 -15.08 -0.20 -4.97
CA TRP A 98 -14.15 0.19 -3.92
C TRP A 98 -12.96 0.98 -4.47
N ILE A 99 -12.33 0.50 -5.52
CA ILE A 99 -11.18 1.17 -6.14
C ILE A 99 -11.59 2.54 -6.67
N ASP A 100 -12.72 2.63 -7.36
CA ASP A 100 -13.19 3.88 -7.95
C ASP A 100 -13.60 4.93 -6.91
N ASN A 101 -14.08 4.52 -5.74
CA ASN A 101 -14.61 5.42 -4.71
C ASN A 101 -13.65 5.66 -3.55
N GLU A 102 -12.90 4.64 -3.13
CA GLU A 102 -12.04 4.72 -1.94
C GLU A 102 -10.56 4.89 -2.28
N TRP A 103 -10.14 4.41 -3.45
CA TRP A 103 -8.74 4.43 -3.88
C TRP A 103 -8.48 5.35 -5.08
N ASP A 104 -9.41 6.17 -5.45
CA ASP A 104 -9.33 7.02 -6.65
C ASP A 104 -8.14 7.99 -6.64
N ASP A 105 -7.65 8.38 -5.47
CA ASP A 105 -6.49 9.27 -5.32
C ASP A 105 -5.15 8.59 -5.60
N PHE A 106 -5.08 7.26 -5.56
CA PHE A 106 -3.80 6.55 -5.69
C PHE A 106 -3.82 5.35 -6.61
N GLU A 107 -4.99 4.78 -6.94
CA GLU A 107 -5.10 3.62 -7.80
C GLU A 107 -6.20 3.76 -8.84
N LYS A 108 -5.99 3.09 -9.99
CA LYS A 108 -6.97 2.97 -11.06
C LYS A 108 -6.96 1.55 -11.59
N ILE A 109 -8.14 0.98 -11.85
CA ILE A 109 -8.26 -0.27 -12.57
C ILE A 109 -8.60 -0.01 -14.04
N GLU A 110 -7.72 -0.48 -14.94
CA GLU A 110 -7.95 -0.38 -16.38
C GLU A 110 -9.03 -1.37 -16.82
N GLU A 111 -9.72 -1.06 -17.90
CA GLU A 111 -10.86 -1.84 -18.38
C GLU A 111 -10.49 -3.28 -18.74
N ASP A 112 -9.32 -3.49 -19.34
CA ASP A 112 -8.85 -4.83 -19.71
C ASP A 112 -8.56 -5.70 -18.49
N VAL A 113 -8.02 -5.13 -17.42
CA VAL A 113 -7.78 -5.82 -16.15
C VAL A 113 -9.11 -6.20 -15.50
N TYR A 114 -10.07 -5.29 -15.49
CA TYR A 114 -11.41 -5.56 -14.96
C TYR A 114 -12.10 -6.70 -15.72
N ARG A 115 -12.06 -6.68 -17.05
CA ARG A 115 -12.65 -7.76 -17.86
C ARG A 115 -12.00 -9.11 -17.57
N LYS A 116 -10.68 -9.16 -17.43
CA LYS A 116 -9.97 -10.39 -17.08
C LYS A 116 -10.39 -10.89 -15.69
N ALA A 117 -10.54 -9.99 -14.73
CA ALA A 117 -11.02 -10.33 -13.40
C ALA A 117 -12.43 -10.95 -13.46
N GLN A 118 -13.35 -10.32 -14.20
CA GLN A 118 -14.70 -10.86 -14.42
C GLN A 118 -14.68 -12.23 -15.06
N SER A 119 -13.86 -12.41 -16.10
CA SER A 119 -13.76 -13.68 -16.83
C SER A 119 -13.21 -14.80 -15.94
N HIS A 120 -12.13 -14.58 -15.23
CA HIS A 120 -11.56 -15.56 -14.31
C HIS A 120 -12.51 -15.90 -13.16
N TRP A 121 -13.18 -14.90 -12.61
CA TRP A 121 -14.13 -15.11 -11.52
C TRP A 121 -15.34 -15.92 -11.98
N ALA A 122 -15.88 -15.64 -13.17
CA ALA A 122 -17.03 -16.35 -13.72
C ALA A 122 -16.73 -17.84 -13.99
N SER A 123 -15.49 -18.18 -14.31
CA SER A 123 -15.08 -19.56 -14.58
C SER A 123 -14.43 -20.27 -13.38
N ALA A 124 -14.30 -19.58 -12.25
CA ALA A 124 -13.68 -20.13 -11.04
C ALA A 124 -14.68 -20.95 -10.21
N ASN A 125 -14.17 -21.61 -9.16
CA ASN A 125 -14.99 -22.34 -8.19
C ASN A 125 -15.94 -21.39 -7.45
N ALA A 126 -17.02 -21.95 -6.88
CA ALA A 126 -18.05 -21.18 -6.17
C ALA A 126 -17.50 -20.39 -4.96
N ASP A 127 -16.37 -20.82 -4.38
CA ASP A 127 -15.70 -20.16 -3.27
C ASP A 127 -14.75 -19.02 -3.70
N ALA A 128 -14.67 -18.74 -5.02
CA ALA A 128 -13.75 -17.72 -5.54
C ALA A 128 -14.09 -16.33 -5.04
N ARG A 129 -13.03 -15.61 -4.65
CA ARG A 129 -13.09 -14.19 -4.28
C ARG A 129 -12.08 -13.41 -5.11
N VAL A 130 -12.34 -12.12 -5.23
CA VAL A 130 -11.42 -11.19 -5.88
C VAL A 130 -10.55 -10.58 -4.80
N ARG A 131 -9.26 -10.43 -5.08
CA ARG A 131 -8.36 -9.76 -4.14
C ARG A 131 -7.35 -8.88 -4.84
N VAL A 132 -6.88 -7.86 -4.13
CA VAL A 132 -5.74 -7.05 -4.52
C VAL A 132 -4.60 -7.34 -3.55
N ARG A 133 -3.45 -7.66 -4.11
CA ARG A 133 -2.21 -7.88 -3.35
C ARG A 133 -1.51 -6.54 -3.18
N VAL A 134 -1.63 -5.96 -2.00
CA VAL A 134 -1.04 -4.67 -1.65
C VAL A 134 0.37 -4.89 -1.11
N LYS A 135 1.34 -4.16 -1.65
CA LYS A 135 2.70 -4.16 -1.11
C LYS A 135 2.73 -3.27 0.12
N MET A 136 3.16 -3.84 1.24
CA MET A 136 3.30 -3.14 2.51
C MET A 136 4.77 -3.07 2.90
N LEU A 137 5.13 -1.97 3.53
CA LEU A 137 6.46 -1.77 4.10
C LEU A 137 6.30 -1.46 5.59
N ILE A 138 7.04 -2.16 6.43
CA ILE A 138 7.16 -1.86 7.85
C ILE A 138 8.61 -1.57 8.19
N THR A 139 8.85 -0.44 8.83
CA THR A 139 10.19 -0.01 9.24
C THR A 139 10.20 0.32 10.71
N ARG A 140 11.17 -0.22 11.41
CA ARG A 140 11.42 0.09 12.81
C ARG A 140 12.52 1.15 12.92
N TRP A 141 12.17 2.27 13.52
CA TRP A 141 13.06 3.39 13.77
C TRP A 141 13.27 3.58 15.27
N LYS A 142 14.49 3.86 15.66
CA LYS A 142 14.83 4.17 17.05
C LYS A 142 15.18 5.65 17.17
N LYS A 143 14.61 6.30 18.17
CA LYS A 143 14.97 7.66 18.52
C LYS A 143 16.41 7.72 19.04
N ILE A 144 17.17 8.65 18.51
CA ILE A 144 18.53 8.99 18.96
C ILE A 144 18.64 10.39 19.51
#